data_b42674f66a60b2d2c2b3fdccd3cfdd3c
#
_entry.id   b42674f66a60b2d2c2b3fdccd3cfdd3c
#
_cell.length_a   1.000
_cell.length_b   1.000
_cell.length_c   1.000
_cell.angle_alpha   90.00
_cell.angle_beta   90.00
_cell.angle_gamma   90.00
#
_symmetry.space_group_name_H-M   'P 1'
#
loop_
_entity.id
_entity.type
_entity.pdbx_description
1 polymer ?
#
loop_
_entity_poly.entity_id
_entity_poly.type
_entity_poly.pdbx_seq_one_letter_code
_entity_poly.pdbx_strand_id
1 'polypeptide(L)'
;EITTRLVGSEMCIRDRMNKDNTVRQAGGFIVQLMPFAEEEVIAKLEENVSKIDSVTSLLEQGHTPESLLEKVLEGFDIEINDTLPTQFHCNCCRERVEKALISIGRKELNEMIQEGKSIEMNCHFCNKNYEFTVEELKEILRKCK
;
A
#
# COMPACT_ATOMS: atom_id res chain seq x y z
N GLU A 1 -6.84 -17.93 -0.82
CA GLU A 1 -6.57 -18.95 -1.87
C GLU A 1 -5.95 -18.24 -3.06
N ILE A 2 -4.65 -18.44 -3.24
CA ILE A 2 -3.95 -18.01 -4.46
C ILE A 2 -4.06 -19.19 -5.42
N THR A 3 -5.09 -19.21 -6.23
CA THR A 3 -5.28 -20.20 -7.29
C THR A 3 -5.35 -19.51 -8.63
N THR A 4 -4.25 -18.90 -9.05
CA THR A 4 -4.16 -18.39 -10.41
C THR A 4 -2.77 -18.71 -10.95
N ARG A 5 -2.74 -19.37 -12.08
CA ARG A 5 -1.54 -19.55 -12.90
C ARG A 5 -0.86 -18.18 -13.07
N LEU A 6 0.44 -18.12 -12.83
CA LEU A 6 1.25 -16.93 -13.05
C LEU A 6 1.11 -16.43 -14.48
N VAL A 7 0.41 -15.33 -14.67
CA VAL A 7 0.28 -14.65 -15.95
C VAL A 7 0.91 -13.26 -15.82
N GLY A 8 2.22 -13.21 -16.08
CA GLY A 8 2.97 -11.97 -16.14
C GLY A 8 3.61 -11.52 -14.83
N SER A 9 2.90 -11.39 -13.71
CA SER A 9 3.48 -11.02 -12.42
C SER A 9 2.68 -11.56 -11.25
N GLU A 10 3.38 -11.91 -10.17
CA GLU A 10 2.81 -12.26 -8.88
C GLU A 10 3.27 -11.27 -7.81
N MET A 11 2.34 -10.84 -6.96
CA MET A 11 2.60 -9.88 -5.90
C MET A 11 1.98 -10.37 -4.59
N CYS A 12 2.79 -10.48 -3.55
CA CYS A 12 2.34 -10.73 -2.20
C CYS A 12 2.81 -9.60 -1.29
N ILE A 13 1.89 -8.77 -0.83
CA ILE A 13 2.14 -7.70 0.15
C ILE A 13 1.21 -7.93 1.33
N ARG A 14 1.78 -8.02 2.53
CA ARG A 14 1.01 -8.19 3.77
C ARG A 14 1.60 -7.37 4.90
N ASP A 15 0.72 -6.98 5.82
CA ASP A 15 1.07 -6.38 7.10
C ASP A 15 0.40 -7.13 8.24
N ARG A 16 0.99 -7.04 9.42
CA ARG A 16 0.43 -7.55 10.67
C ARG A 16 0.48 -6.44 11.72
N MET A 17 -0.66 -6.19 12.32
CA MET A 17 -0.83 -5.13 13.30
C MET A 17 -0.74 -5.69 14.73
N ASN A 18 -0.24 -4.87 15.66
CA ASN A 18 -0.35 -5.09 17.09
C ASN A 18 -1.76 -4.69 17.60
N LYS A 19 -2.07 -5.05 18.84
CA LYS A 19 -3.35 -4.68 19.48
C LYS A 19 -3.54 -3.16 19.65
N ASP A 20 -2.48 -2.40 19.64
CA ASP A 20 -2.43 -0.94 19.74
C ASP A 20 -2.48 -0.24 18.37
N ASN A 21 -2.77 -0.96 17.30
CA ASN A 21 -2.79 -0.50 15.91
C ASN A 21 -1.42 -0.06 15.34
N THR A 22 -0.32 -0.40 15.99
CA THR A 22 1.00 -0.24 15.38
C THR A 22 1.32 -1.41 14.46
N VAL A 23 2.11 -1.16 13.40
CA VAL A 23 2.56 -2.21 12.49
C VAL A 23 3.62 -3.05 13.19
N ARG A 24 3.38 -4.36 13.33
CA ARG A 24 4.33 -5.31 13.90
C ARG A 24 5.33 -5.79 12.86
N GLN A 25 4.81 -6.23 11.72
CA GLN A 25 5.59 -6.69 10.57
C GLN A 25 4.87 -6.27 9.28
N ALA A 26 5.63 -5.79 8.32
CA ALA A 26 5.13 -5.52 6.99
C ALA A 26 6.20 -5.86 5.96
N GLY A 27 5.80 -6.47 4.87
CA GLY A 27 6.69 -6.80 3.78
C GLY A 27 5.97 -7.49 2.64
N GLY A 28 6.71 -7.72 1.58
CA GLY A 28 6.17 -8.36 0.39
C GLY A 28 7.24 -8.64 -0.65
N PHE A 29 6.84 -9.29 -1.70
CA PHE A 29 7.64 -9.48 -2.89
C PHE A 29 6.78 -9.32 -4.13
N ILE A 30 7.42 -8.99 -5.24
CA ILE A 30 6.83 -8.97 -6.57
C ILE A 30 7.74 -9.83 -7.45
N VAL A 31 7.16 -10.83 -8.09
CA VAL A 31 7.84 -11.64 -9.12
C VAL A 31 7.24 -11.33 -10.47
N GLN A 32 8.08 -11.02 -11.42
CA GLN A 32 7.67 -10.74 -12.79
C GLN A 32 8.38 -11.71 -13.74
N LEU A 33 7.59 -12.45 -14.51
CA LEU A 33 8.12 -13.32 -15.53
C LEU A 33 8.63 -12.53 -16.73
N MET A 34 9.78 -12.90 -17.24
CA MET A 34 10.27 -12.37 -18.49
C MET A 34 9.43 -12.88 -19.66
N PRO A 35 9.29 -12.10 -20.75
CA PRO A 35 8.64 -12.58 -21.97
C PRO A 35 9.29 -13.88 -22.45
N PHE A 36 8.45 -14.86 -22.81
CA PHE A 36 8.88 -16.19 -23.29
C PHE A 36 9.58 -17.05 -22.22
N ALA A 37 9.30 -16.85 -20.93
CA ALA A 37 9.75 -17.76 -19.89
C ALA A 37 9.27 -19.20 -20.18
N GLU A 38 10.16 -20.17 -19.98
CA GLU A 38 9.86 -21.58 -20.21
C GLU A 38 8.81 -22.08 -19.20
N GLU A 39 7.96 -23.01 -19.63
CA GLU A 39 6.88 -23.54 -18.79
C GLU A 39 7.40 -24.24 -17.53
N GLU A 40 8.59 -24.85 -17.58
CA GLU A 40 9.26 -25.46 -16.43
C GLU A 40 9.65 -24.43 -15.36
N VAL A 41 10.10 -23.24 -15.78
CA VAL A 41 10.43 -22.11 -14.90
C VAL A 41 9.17 -21.61 -14.21
N ILE A 42 8.07 -21.46 -14.97
CA ILE A 42 6.78 -21.01 -14.44
C ILE A 42 6.26 -22.01 -13.40
N ALA A 43 6.22 -23.30 -13.73
CA ALA A 43 5.73 -24.35 -12.84
C ALA A 43 6.53 -24.44 -11.54
N LYS A 44 7.86 -24.34 -11.62
CA LYS A 44 8.72 -24.34 -10.44
C LYS A 44 8.48 -23.12 -9.54
N LEU A 45 8.31 -21.95 -10.14
CA LEU A 45 8.02 -20.73 -9.40
C LEU A 45 6.65 -20.79 -8.72
N GLU A 46 5.62 -21.28 -9.40
CA GLU A 46 4.29 -21.53 -8.83
C GLU A 46 4.36 -22.49 -7.63
N GLU A 47 5.13 -23.56 -7.75
CA GLU A 47 5.36 -24.50 -6.64
C GLU A 47 6.01 -23.80 -5.44
N ASN A 48 7.06 -23.00 -5.65
CA ASN A 48 7.74 -22.28 -4.59
C ASN A 48 6.81 -21.28 -3.89
N VAL A 49 6.10 -20.47 -4.67
CA VAL A 49 5.16 -19.46 -4.13
C VAL A 49 4.03 -20.14 -3.35
N SER A 50 3.54 -21.29 -3.80
CA SER A 50 2.49 -22.05 -3.10
C SER A 50 2.91 -22.56 -1.72
N LYS A 51 4.21 -22.74 -1.46
CA LYS A 51 4.76 -23.17 -0.18
C LYS A 51 4.88 -22.01 0.85
N ILE A 52 4.68 -20.77 0.39
CA ILE A 52 4.78 -19.58 1.25
C ILE A 52 3.42 -19.27 1.86
N ASP A 53 3.21 -19.66 3.11
CA ASP A 53 1.95 -19.39 3.83
C ASP A 53 1.72 -17.89 4.06
N SER A 54 2.74 -17.16 4.51
CA SER A 54 2.64 -15.74 4.83
C SER A 54 4.02 -15.07 4.92
N VAL A 55 4.17 -13.99 4.17
CA VAL A 55 5.38 -13.15 4.24
C VAL A 55 5.59 -12.58 5.66
N THR A 56 4.53 -12.15 6.32
CA THR A 56 4.63 -11.62 7.69
C THR A 56 5.06 -12.67 8.70
N SER A 57 4.70 -13.94 8.51
CA SER A 57 5.17 -15.03 9.37
C SER A 57 6.66 -15.31 9.17
N LEU A 58 7.15 -15.23 7.95
CA LEU A 58 8.58 -15.36 7.65
C LEU A 58 9.39 -14.21 8.28
N LEU A 59 8.89 -12.98 8.17
CA LEU A 59 9.53 -11.82 8.80
C LEU A 59 9.54 -11.92 10.33
N GLU A 60 8.48 -12.46 10.96
CA GLU A 60 8.46 -12.73 12.40
C GLU A 60 9.48 -13.79 12.84
N GLN A 61 9.79 -14.75 11.99
CA GLN A 61 10.83 -15.75 12.20
C GLN A 61 12.24 -15.20 12.01
N GLY A 62 12.36 -13.93 11.61
CA GLY A 62 13.66 -13.26 11.43
C GLY A 62 14.21 -13.35 10.01
N HIS A 63 13.40 -13.72 9.03
CA HIS A 63 13.83 -13.68 7.63
C HIS A 63 14.10 -12.25 7.17
N THR A 64 15.22 -12.06 6.49
CA THR A 64 15.57 -10.82 5.79
C THR A 64 14.95 -10.79 4.39
N PRO A 65 14.92 -9.64 3.69
CA PRO A 65 14.50 -9.57 2.30
C PRO A 65 15.23 -10.59 1.40
N GLU A 66 16.54 -10.74 1.60
CA GLU A 66 17.38 -11.68 0.84
C GLU A 66 16.95 -13.13 1.09
N SER A 67 16.81 -13.53 2.35
CA SER A 67 16.39 -14.91 2.68
C SER A 67 14.93 -15.19 2.28
N LEU A 68 14.11 -14.15 2.14
CA LEU A 68 12.77 -14.26 1.57
C LEU A 68 12.86 -14.56 0.05
N LEU A 69 13.73 -13.84 -0.66
CA LEU A 69 13.96 -14.08 -2.09
C LEU A 69 14.51 -15.50 -2.34
N GLU A 70 15.44 -15.98 -1.50
CA GLU A 70 15.95 -17.36 -1.57
C GLU A 70 14.85 -18.40 -1.46
N LYS A 71 13.82 -18.16 -0.63
CA LYS A 71 12.66 -19.06 -0.52
C LYS A 71 11.73 -18.98 -1.72
N VAL A 72 11.44 -17.76 -2.20
CA VAL A 72 10.56 -17.56 -3.37
C VAL A 72 11.20 -18.14 -4.62
N LEU A 73 12.51 -17.98 -4.76
CA LEU A 73 13.30 -18.39 -5.93
C LEU A 73 14.12 -19.66 -5.66
N GLU A 74 13.65 -20.55 -4.79
CA GLU A 74 14.36 -21.77 -4.46
C GLU A 74 14.67 -22.60 -5.71
N GLY A 75 15.96 -22.92 -5.87
CA GLY A 75 16.47 -23.68 -7.02
C GLY A 75 16.61 -22.89 -8.32
N PHE A 76 16.59 -21.56 -8.23
CA PHE A 76 17.05 -20.65 -9.27
C PHE A 76 18.36 -20.00 -8.86
N ASP A 77 19.16 -19.57 -9.84
CA ASP A 77 20.33 -18.72 -9.59
C ASP A 77 19.87 -17.29 -9.33
N ILE A 78 20.22 -16.76 -8.15
CA ILE A 78 19.78 -15.44 -7.71
C ILE A 78 20.93 -14.46 -7.78
N GLU A 79 20.72 -13.33 -8.43
CA GLU A 79 21.61 -12.18 -8.44
C GLU A 79 20.93 -10.98 -7.79
N ILE A 80 21.49 -10.46 -6.69
CA ILE A 80 20.97 -9.26 -6.02
C ILE A 80 21.64 -8.05 -6.65
N ASN A 81 20.89 -7.34 -7.48
CA ASN A 81 21.39 -6.20 -8.24
C ASN A 81 21.50 -4.93 -7.39
N ASP A 82 20.55 -4.71 -6.46
CA ASP A 82 20.52 -3.48 -5.66
C ASP A 82 19.76 -3.67 -4.35
N THR A 83 20.07 -2.83 -3.37
CA THR A 83 19.35 -2.76 -2.08
C THR A 83 19.03 -1.30 -1.78
N LEU A 84 17.74 -0.95 -1.79
CA LEU A 84 17.26 0.40 -1.56
C LEU A 84 16.70 0.55 -0.14
N PRO A 85 17.04 1.63 0.59
CA PRO A 85 16.44 1.90 1.87
C PRO A 85 14.94 2.20 1.70
N THR A 86 14.11 1.58 2.52
CA THR A 86 12.66 1.79 2.51
C THR A 86 12.21 2.47 3.80
N GLN A 87 11.18 3.32 3.69
CA GLN A 87 10.57 3.97 4.83
C GLN A 87 9.06 4.13 4.63
N PHE A 88 8.33 4.22 5.74
CA PHE A 88 6.94 4.65 5.67
C PHE A 88 6.90 6.11 5.23
N HIS A 89 6.22 6.37 4.13
CA HIS A 89 6.04 7.71 3.61
C HIS A 89 4.60 7.94 3.15
N CYS A 90 3.96 8.96 3.72
CA CYS A 90 2.68 9.43 3.26
C CYS A 90 2.83 10.83 2.66
N ASN A 91 2.42 10.98 1.44
CA ASN A 91 2.44 12.26 0.72
C ASN A 91 1.15 13.07 0.90
N CYS A 92 0.34 12.76 1.92
CA CYS A 92 -0.81 13.59 2.26
C CYS A 92 -0.34 14.95 2.78
N CYS A 93 -1.01 15.98 2.33
CA CYS A 93 -0.82 17.35 2.80
C CYS A 93 -2.16 18.08 2.77
N ARG A 94 -2.22 19.24 3.44
CA ARG A 94 -3.46 20.02 3.54
C ARG A 94 -4.01 20.41 2.17
N GLU A 95 -3.13 20.79 1.25
CA GLU A 95 -3.50 21.18 -0.13
C GLU A 95 -4.15 20.04 -0.92
N ARG A 96 -3.71 18.80 -0.68
CA ARG A 96 -4.34 17.62 -1.31
C ARG A 96 -5.72 17.35 -0.75
N VAL A 97 -5.90 17.52 0.56
CA VAL A 97 -7.19 17.38 1.22
C VAL A 97 -8.15 18.47 0.76
N GLU A 98 -7.69 19.73 0.63
CA GLU A 98 -8.48 20.83 0.03
C GLU A 98 -8.97 20.48 -1.39
N LYS A 99 -8.09 19.91 -2.23
CA LYS A 99 -8.49 19.47 -3.58
C LYS A 99 -9.55 18.38 -3.54
N ALA A 100 -9.48 17.47 -2.57
CA ALA A 100 -10.51 16.46 -2.36
C ALA A 100 -11.85 17.12 -1.95
N LEU A 101 -11.84 18.11 -1.06
CA LEU A 101 -13.02 18.90 -0.69
C LEU A 101 -13.61 19.65 -1.91
N ILE A 102 -12.77 20.25 -2.74
CA ILE A 102 -13.24 20.90 -3.99
C ILE A 102 -13.94 19.88 -4.90
N SER A 103 -13.45 18.65 -4.98
CA SER A 103 -14.01 17.60 -5.85
C SER A 103 -15.36 17.04 -5.37
N ILE A 104 -15.72 17.23 -4.11
CA ILE A 104 -17.06 16.87 -3.58
C ILE A 104 -18.14 17.75 -4.21
N GLY A 105 -17.81 19.00 -4.51
CA GLY A 105 -18.71 19.92 -5.20
C GLY A 105 -19.31 21.01 -4.30
N ARG A 106 -19.84 22.05 -4.98
CA ARG A 106 -20.33 23.26 -4.31
C ARG A 106 -21.53 23.04 -3.39
N LYS A 107 -22.37 22.06 -3.73
CA LYS A 107 -23.61 21.80 -3.00
C LYS A 107 -23.28 21.26 -1.60
N GLU A 108 -22.50 20.21 -1.53
CA GLU A 108 -22.10 19.56 -0.27
C GLU A 108 -21.26 20.51 0.59
N LEU A 109 -20.34 21.28 -0.02
CA LEU A 109 -19.57 22.29 0.70
C LEU A 109 -20.46 23.37 1.31
N ASN A 110 -21.52 23.82 0.61
CA ASN A 110 -22.49 24.78 1.17
C ASN A 110 -23.26 24.16 2.35
N GLU A 111 -23.67 22.90 2.25
CA GLU A 111 -24.36 22.20 3.35
C GLU A 111 -23.46 22.11 4.60
N MET A 112 -22.18 21.75 4.45
CA MET A 112 -21.19 21.73 5.53
C MET A 112 -21.01 23.13 6.17
N ILE A 113 -20.96 24.18 5.35
CA ILE A 113 -20.87 25.57 5.85
C ILE A 113 -22.13 25.98 6.61
N GLN A 114 -23.31 25.56 6.17
CA GLN A 114 -24.57 25.88 6.85
C GLN A 114 -24.71 25.15 8.19
N GLU A 115 -24.14 23.99 8.35
CA GLU A 115 -24.08 23.29 9.64
C GLU A 115 -23.29 24.06 10.69
N GLY A 116 -22.40 24.96 10.28
CA GLY A 116 -21.67 25.87 11.14
C GLY A 116 -20.62 25.19 12.04
N LYS A 117 -20.21 23.97 11.69
CA LYS A 117 -19.20 23.20 12.43
C LYS A 117 -17.92 23.07 11.61
N SER A 118 -16.77 22.99 12.31
CA SER A 118 -15.54 22.54 11.67
C SER A 118 -15.70 21.08 11.20
N ILE A 119 -15.08 20.76 10.09
CA ILE A 119 -15.01 19.38 9.59
C ILE A 119 -13.62 18.82 9.82
N GLU A 120 -13.58 17.55 10.16
CA GLU A 120 -12.34 16.80 10.34
C GLU A 120 -12.23 15.75 9.24
N MET A 121 -11.09 15.74 8.58
CA MET A 121 -10.77 14.75 7.53
C MET A 121 -9.54 13.97 7.93
N ASN A 122 -9.68 12.66 7.91
CA ASN A 122 -8.62 11.73 8.27
C ASN A 122 -7.97 11.13 7.02
N CYS A 123 -6.65 11.10 6.98
CA CYS A 123 -5.93 10.37 5.94
C CYS A 123 -5.96 8.87 6.27
N HIS A 124 -6.66 8.07 5.47
CA HIS A 124 -6.78 6.63 5.67
C HIS A 124 -5.46 5.85 5.56
N PHE A 125 -4.40 6.47 5.02
CA PHE A 125 -3.10 5.83 4.91
C PHE A 125 -2.21 6.04 6.14
N CYS A 126 -2.16 7.25 6.70
CA CYS A 126 -1.29 7.57 7.84
C CYS A 126 -2.03 8.04 9.09
N ASN A 127 -3.35 8.05 9.07
CA ASN A 127 -4.24 8.50 10.15
C ASN A 127 -4.03 9.97 10.61
N LYS A 128 -3.36 10.78 9.80
CA LYS A 128 -3.21 12.20 10.11
C LYS A 128 -4.54 12.93 9.90
N ASN A 129 -4.96 13.68 10.92
CA ASN A 129 -6.16 14.49 10.88
C ASN A 129 -5.89 15.88 10.32
N TYR A 130 -6.86 16.38 9.55
CA TYR A 130 -6.91 17.71 8.98
C TYR A 130 -8.24 18.33 9.36
N GLU A 131 -8.21 19.40 10.15
CA GLU A 131 -9.39 20.15 10.52
C GLU A 131 -9.53 21.37 9.60
N PHE A 132 -10.76 21.65 9.17
CA PHE A 132 -11.12 22.81 8.36
C PHE A 132 -12.23 23.58 9.07
N THR A 133 -11.96 24.83 9.37
CA THR A 133 -12.93 25.75 9.95
C THR A 133 -13.96 26.18 8.91
N VAL A 134 -15.08 26.76 9.38
CA VAL A 134 -16.14 27.29 8.49
C VAL A 134 -15.60 28.39 7.58
N GLU A 135 -14.66 29.20 8.05
CA GLU A 135 -14.02 30.27 7.27
C GLU A 135 -13.18 29.68 6.13
N GLU A 136 -12.40 28.66 6.43
CA GLU A 136 -11.59 27.94 5.43
C GLU A 136 -12.48 27.24 4.40
N LEU A 137 -13.59 26.64 4.82
CA LEU A 137 -14.55 26.02 3.89
C LEU A 137 -15.16 27.06 2.94
N LYS A 138 -15.45 28.27 3.41
CA LYS A 138 -15.90 29.38 2.55
C LYS A 138 -14.85 29.79 1.53
N GLU A 139 -13.58 29.79 1.92
CA GLU A 139 -12.47 30.06 0.98
C GLU A 139 -12.31 28.95 -0.05
N ILE A 140 -12.41 27.69 0.36
CA ILE A 140 -12.39 26.53 -0.53
C ILE A 140 -13.56 26.59 -1.52
N LEU A 141 -14.76 26.95 -1.06
CA LEU A 141 -15.94 27.12 -1.90
C LEU A 141 -15.72 28.18 -3.01
N ARG A 142 -14.99 29.26 -2.72
CA ARG A 142 -14.64 30.28 -3.74
C ARG A 142 -13.71 29.73 -4.83
N LYS A 143 -12.90 28.72 -4.52
CA LYS A 143 -12.00 28.05 -5.47
C LYS A 143 -12.74 27.01 -6.34
N CYS A 144 -13.93 26.58 -5.93
CA CYS A 144 -14.77 25.70 -6.73
C CYS A 144 -15.33 26.44 -7.94
N LYS A 145 -15.07 25.95 -9.15
CA LYS A 145 -15.63 26.46 -10.40
C LYS A 145 -17.08 26.04 -10.59
#